data_41a74473f4d150b9e6a72de24ddaa52b
#
_entry.id   41a74473f4d150b9e6a72de24ddaa52b
#
_cell.length_a   1.000
_cell.length_b   1.000
_cell.length_c   1.000
_cell.angle_alpha   90.00
_cell.angle_beta   90.00
_cell.angle_gamma   90.00
#
_symmetry.space_group_name_H-M   'P 1'
#
loop_
_entity.id
_entity.type
_entity.pdbx_description
1 polymer ?
#
loop_
_entity_poly.entity_id
_entity_poly.type
_entity_poly.pdbx_seq_one_letter_code
_entity_poly.pdbx_strand_id
1 'polypeptide(L)'
;KHGLHFPGDYNVKDTGGVPPRHKALLEGTIDAGLQSIPWNYVAEDAGMNNLGDVIDYIPDWQFVSTNANGEWAKANRELLVRFLRGIFRGTAWFYDNREASARIAERELPAPLAHAERAWDHYTGTNALTRDVSVNEKGLRKVIETLMQAGLLDRSAPHEPSAYIAGEYLVAARGH
;
A
#
# COMPACT_ATOMS: atom_id res chain seq x y z
N LYS A 1 -3.15 -16.76 -16.58
CA LYS A 1 -2.43 -16.32 -17.79
C LYS A 1 -1.23 -17.25 -18.10
N HIS A 2 -0.62 -17.86 -17.10
CA HIS A 2 0.61 -18.65 -17.21
C HIS A 2 0.40 -20.17 -17.07
N GLY A 3 -0.84 -20.63 -17.18
CA GLY A 3 -1.17 -22.06 -17.12
C GLY A 3 -1.12 -22.69 -15.74
N LEU A 4 -0.88 -21.91 -14.68
CA LEU A 4 -0.89 -22.41 -13.31
C LEU A 4 -2.30 -22.33 -12.72
N HIS A 5 -2.72 -23.39 -12.01
CA HIS A 5 -4.04 -23.53 -11.40
C HIS A 5 -3.94 -23.70 -9.89
N PHE A 6 -4.77 -22.97 -9.16
CA PHE A 6 -4.95 -23.14 -7.72
C PHE A 6 -6.27 -23.88 -7.44
N PRO A 7 -6.29 -24.82 -6.49
CA PRO A 7 -5.15 -25.51 -5.90
C PRO A 7 -4.65 -26.61 -6.87
N GLY A 8 -3.39 -26.89 -6.92
CA GLY A 8 -2.83 -27.96 -7.74
C GLY A 8 -1.39 -27.69 -8.07
N ASP A 9 -1.12 -26.62 -8.80
CA ASP A 9 0.24 -26.24 -9.19
C ASP A 9 0.95 -25.45 -8.09
N TYR A 10 0.19 -24.82 -7.18
CA TYR A 10 0.72 -24.09 -6.03
C TYR A 10 -0.28 -24.05 -4.87
N ASN A 11 0.24 -23.76 -3.66
CA ASN A 11 -0.55 -23.54 -2.46
C ASN A 11 -0.41 -22.11 -1.96
N VAL A 12 -1.47 -21.57 -1.37
CA VAL A 12 -1.45 -20.27 -0.71
C VAL A 12 -1.45 -20.49 0.80
N LYS A 13 -0.43 -19.93 1.48
CA LYS A 13 -0.31 -19.96 2.93
C LYS A 13 -0.53 -18.55 3.47
N ASP A 14 -1.52 -18.36 4.33
CA ASP A 14 -1.65 -17.13 5.08
C ASP A 14 -0.58 -17.09 6.17
N THR A 15 0.29 -16.11 6.10
CA THR A 15 1.37 -15.87 7.06
C THR A 15 1.13 -14.63 7.90
N GLY A 16 -0.01 -13.96 7.72
CA GLY A 16 -0.29 -12.66 8.30
C GLY A 16 0.37 -11.50 7.55
N GLY A 17 0.81 -10.48 8.29
CA GLY A 17 1.40 -9.27 7.72
C GLY A 17 2.80 -9.46 7.11
N VAL A 18 3.44 -8.33 6.71
CA VAL A 18 4.75 -8.37 6.04
C VAL A 18 5.86 -8.97 6.91
N PRO A 19 6.04 -8.59 8.19
CA PRO A 19 7.11 -9.16 9.00
C PRO A 19 7.03 -10.68 9.18
N PRO A 20 5.88 -11.30 9.52
CA PRO A 20 5.76 -12.75 9.59
C PRO A 20 6.01 -13.43 8.25
N ARG A 21 5.56 -12.85 7.15
CA ARG A 21 5.79 -13.38 5.79
C ARG A 21 7.26 -13.33 5.41
N HIS A 22 7.94 -12.24 5.71
CA HIS A 22 9.39 -12.12 5.51
C HIS A 22 10.16 -13.19 6.30
N LYS A 23 9.81 -13.37 7.58
CA LYS A 23 10.39 -14.43 8.41
C LYS A 23 10.15 -15.82 7.80
N ALA A 24 8.93 -16.12 7.39
CA ALA A 24 8.58 -17.42 6.77
C ALA A 24 9.39 -17.68 5.48
N LEU A 25 9.65 -16.63 4.68
CA LEU A 25 10.48 -16.71 3.49
C LEU A 25 11.94 -17.05 3.85
N LEU A 26 12.53 -16.35 4.83
CA LEU A 26 13.90 -16.61 5.29
C LEU A 26 14.08 -18.00 5.92
N GLU A 27 13.07 -18.50 6.61
CA GLU A 27 13.05 -19.84 7.23
C GLU A 27 12.75 -20.96 6.21
N GLY A 28 12.44 -20.63 4.94
CA GLY A 28 12.08 -21.59 3.92
C GLY A 28 10.76 -22.32 4.16
N THR A 29 9.88 -21.76 4.99
CA THR A 29 8.54 -22.30 5.24
C THR A 29 7.51 -21.90 4.19
N ILE A 30 7.88 -20.97 3.31
CA ILE A 30 7.26 -20.60 2.05
C ILE A 30 8.35 -20.43 0.99
N ASP A 31 8.04 -20.77 -0.26
CA ASP A 31 8.98 -20.71 -1.39
C ASP A 31 9.01 -19.31 -2.03
N ALA A 32 7.90 -18.57 -1.96
CA ALA A 32 7.76 -17.23 -2.49
C ALA A 32 6.78 -16.40 -1.66
N GLY A 33 6.94 -15.08 -1.66
CA GLY A 33 6.06 -14.17 -0.93
C GLY A 33 6.14 -12.74 -1.41
N LEU A 34 5.00 -12.05 -1.45
CA LEU A 34 4.96 -10.62 -1.74
C LEU A 34 5.63 -9.86 -0.60
N GLN A 35 6.64 -9.06 -0.91
CA GLN A 35 7.33 -8.21 0.05
C GLN A 35 7.00 -6.74 -0.26
N SER A 36 6.69 -5.96 0.77
CA SER A 36 6.62 -4.51 0.61
C SER A 36 7.99 -3.88 0.84
N ILE A 37 8.20 -2.71 0.28
CA ILE A 37 9.38 -1.87 0.51
C ILE A 37 9.38 -1.41 1.98
N PRO A 38 10.53 -1.50 2.71
CA PRO A 38 11.86 -1.89 2.27
C PRO A 38 12.18 -3.39 2.47
N TRP A 39 11.23 -4.22 2.88
CA TRP A 39 11.45 -5.64 3.18
C TRP A 39 11.92 -6.47 1.98
N ASN A 40 11.53 -6.08 0.76
CA ASN A 40 12.05 -6.68 -0.47
C ASN A 40 13.58 -6.53 -0.55
N TYR A 41 14.13 -5.36 -0.21
CA TYR A 41 15.58 -5.11 -0.22
C TYR A 41 16.30 -5.92 0.85
N VAL A 42 15.71 -6.05 2.04
CA VAL A 42 16.24 -6.90 3.11
C VAL A 42 16.26 -8.37 2.68
N ALA A 43 15.25 -8.82 1.93
CA ALA A 43 15.20 -10.18 1.39
C ALA A 43 16.27 -10.39 0.29
N GLU A 44 16.49 -9.40 -0.58
CA GLU A 44 17.56 -9.42 -1.58
C GLU A 44 18.95 -9.56 -0.91
N ASP A 45 19.22 -8.80 0.15
CA ASP A 45 20.46 -8.90 0.93
C ASP A 45 20.64 -10.28 1.59
N ALA A 46 19.55 -10.93 1.94
CA ALA A 46 19.56 -12.30 2.46
C ALA A 46 19.69 -13.38 1.37
N GLY A 47 19.90 -12.97 0.10
CA GLY A 47 20.11 -13.88 -1.03
C GLY A 47 18.84 -14.36 -1.71
N MET A 48 17.69 -13.74 -1.43
CA MET A 48 16.45 -14.05 -2.13
C MET A 48 16.43 -13.40 -3.52
N ASN A 49 15.83 -14.08 -4.49
CA ASN A 49 15.65 -13.55 -5.84
C ASN A 49 14.42 -12.65 -5.92
N ASN A 50 14.58 -11.45 -6.43
CA ASN A 50 13.47 -10.60 -6.82
C ASN A 50 12.91 -11.08 -8.17
N LEU A 51 11.64 -11.49 -8.19
CA LEU A 51 10.96 -12.00 -9.37
C LEU A 51 10.23 -10.90 -10.17
N GLY A 52 10.30 -9.65 -9.71
CA GLY A 52 9.71 -8.48 -10.35
C GLY A 52 8.78 -7.70 -9.42
N ASP A 53 8.46 -6.49 -9.81
CA ASP A 53 7.57 -5.62 -9.08
C ASP A 53 6.11 -5.87 -9.45
N VAL A 54 5.21 -5.83 -8.45
CA VAL A 54 3.77 -6.05 -8.68
C VAL A 54 3.19 -5.03 -9.66
N ILE A 55 3.73 -3.81 -9.69
CA ILE A 55 3.30 -2.75 -10.60
C ILE A 55 3.49 -3.11 -12.09
N ASP A 56 4.47 -3.96 -12.42
CA ASP A 56 4.70 -4.43 -13.79
C ASP A 56 3.58 -5.34 -14.30
N TYR A 57 2.88 -5.99 -13.37
CA TYR A 57 1.78 -6.93 -13.66
C TYR A 57 0.41 -6.32 -13.43
N ILE A 58 0.30 -5.44 -12.43
CA ILE A 58 -0.94 -4.77 -12.03
C ILE A 58 -0.62 -3.28 -11.83
N PRO A 59 -0.52 -2.51 -12.91
CA PRO A 59 -0.07 -1.10 -12.86
C PRO A 59 -1.05 -0.17 -12.14
N ASP A 60 -2.34 -0.50 -12.15
CA ASP A 60 -3.37 0.25 -11.45
C ASP A 60 -3.88 -0.57 -10.25
N TRP A 61 -3.46 -0.21 -9.04
CA TRP A 61 -3.91 -0.82 -7.80
C TRP A 61 -3.89 0.17 -6.66
N GLN A 62 -5.03 0.37 -5.99
CA GLN A 62 -5.09 1.16 -4.76
C GLN A 62 -4.72 0.25 -3.58
N PHE A 63 -3.47 0.29 -3.16
CA PHE A 63 -2.94 -0.62 -2.15
C PHE A 63 -3.23 -0.14 -0.73
N VAL A 64 -2.96 1.13 -0.44
CA VAL A 64 -3.13 1.71 0.90
C VAL A 64 -4.07 2.90 0.84
N SER A 65 -4.99 2.98 1.80
CA SER A 65 -5.92 4.10 1.95
C SER A 65 -6.19 4.38 3.42
N THR A 66 -6.54 5.62 3.73
CA THR A 66 -7.09 5.98 5.03
C THR A 66 -8.58 5.66 5.03
N ASN A 67 -9.01 4.75 5.90
CA ASN A 67 -10.39 4.33 6.02
C ASN A 67 -10.97 4.80 7.37
N ALA A 68 -12.22 5.23 7.36
CA ALA A 68 -12.95 5.60 8.55
C ALA A 68 -14.36 5.01 8.53
N ASN A 69 -14.90 4.68 9.70
CA ASN A 69 -16.32 4.36 9.81
C ASN A 69 -17.16 5.58 9.43
N GLY A 70 -18.15 5.42 8.53
CA GLY A 70 -18.90 6.53 7.96
C GLY A 70 -19.69 7.35 9.01
N GLU A 71 -20.34 6.67 9.97
CA GLU A 71 -21.09 7.37 11.01
C GLU A 71 -20.15 8.11 11.98
N TRP A 72 -19.01 7.49 12.32
CA TRP A 72 -17.98 8.15 13.11
C TRP A 72 -17.42 9.38 12.38
N ALA A 73 -17.14 9.26 11.09
CA ALA A 73 -16.62 10.36 10.28
C ALA A 73 -17.57 11.56 10.23
N LYS A 74 -18.88 11.30 10.08
CA LYS A 74 -19.92 12.33 10.13
C LYS A 74 -19.95 13.03 11.50
N ALA A 75 -19.95 12.24 12.57
CA ALA A 75 -20.00 12.77 13.95
C ALA A 75 -18.71 13.52 14.35
N ASN A 76 -17.58 13.19 13.73
CA ASN A 76 -16.24 13.73 14.09
C ASN A 76 -15.56 14.45 12.91
N ARG A 77 -16.35 15.14 12.08
CA ARG A 77 -15.88 15.75 10.84
C ARG A 77 -14.63 16.64 11.01
N GLU A 78 -14.65 17.51 12.01
CA GLU A 78 -13.53 18.41 12.26
C GLU A 78 -12.24 17.67 12.66
N LEU A 79 -12.37 16.63 13.46
CA LEU A 79 -11.23 15.81 13.87
C LEU A 79 -10.64 15.08 12.66
N LEU A 80 -11.47 14.48 11.80
CA LEU A 80 -11.03 13.80 10.59
C LEU A 80 -10.36 14.77 9.62
N VAL A 81 -10.92 15.96 9.40
CA VAL A 81 -10.32 16.99 8.55
C VAL A 81 -8.96 17.44 9.10
N ARG A 82 -8.83 17.65 10.42
CA ARG A 82 -7.53 17.99 11.02
C ARG A 82 -6.51 16.86 10.86
N PHE A 83 -6.92 15.62 11.03
CA PHE A 83 -6.07 14.46 10.78
C PHE A 83 -5.57 14.43 9.32
N LEU A 84 -6.47 14.60 8.35
CA LEU A 84 -6.11 14.63 6.93
C LEU A 84 -5.17 15.79 6.58
N ARG A 85 -5.34 16.97 7.21
CA ARG A 85 -4.35 18.06 7.09
C ARG A 85 -2.97 17.65 7.57
N GLY A 86 -2.90 16.88 8.66
CA GLY A 86 -1.65 16.30 9.13
C GLY A 86 -1.01 15.38 8.08
N ILE A 87 -1.81 14.51 7.45
CA ILE A 87 -1.36 13.65 6.35
C ILE A 87 -0.83 14.47 5.16
N PHE A 88 -1.57 15.49 4.71
CA PHE A 88 -1.11 16.39 3.63
C PHE A 88 0.24 17.04 3.94
N ARG A 89 0.37 17.62 5.14
CA ARG A 89 1.61 18.26 5.57
C ARG A 89 2.76 17.26 5.69
N GLY A 90 2.47 16.08 6.24
CA GLY A 90 3.46 15.01 6.36
C GLY A 90 3.92 14.50 4.99
N THR A 91 2.99 14.33 4.05
CA THR A 91 3.33 13.92 2.67
C THR A 91 4.17 14.99 1.96
N ALA A 92 3.79 16.26 2.05
CA ALA A 92 4.59 17.34 1.47
C ALA A 92 6.02 17.37 2.06
N TRP A 93 6.11 17.30 3.39
CA TRP A 93 7.40 17.25 4.09
C TRP A 93 8.23 16.03 3.67
N PHE A 94 7.64 14.86 3.56
CA PHE A 94 8.29 13.63 3.10
C PHE A 94 8.95 13.82 1.73
N TYR A 95 8.23 14.41 0.78
CA TYR A 95 8.75 14.67 -0.56
C TYR A 95 9.91 15.69 -0.58
N ASP A 96 9.89 16.65 0.32
CA ASP A 96 10.87 17.74 0.35
C ASP A 96 12.09 17.43 1.24
N ASN A 97 12.07 16.31 1.98
CA ASN A 97 13.10 15.98 2.98
C ASN A 97 13.59 14.53 2.87
N ARG A 98 14.30 14.20 1.78
CA ARG A 98 14.80 12.85 1.49
C ARG A 98 15.59 12.24 2.65
N GLU A 99 16.68 12.91 3.06
CA GLU A 99 17.58 12.39 4.09
C GLU A 99 16.88 12.23 5.45
N ALA A 100 16.11 13.23 5.86
CA ALA A 100 15.40 13.18 7.13
C ALA A 100 14.29 12.09 7.12
N SER A 101 13.61 11.91 6.00
CA SER A 101 12.64 10.82 5.81
C SER A 101 13.28 9.45 5.90
N ALA A 102 14.45 9.26 5.26
CA ALA A 102 15.18 8.00 5.31
C ALA A 102 15.67 7.68 6.72
N ARG A 103 16.16 8.67 7.49
CA ARG A 103 16.57 8.49 8.89
C ARG A 103 15.40 8.14 9.82
N ILE A 104 14.22 8.71 9.58
CA ILE A 104 13.00 8.32 10.31
C ILE A 104 12.65 6.85 9.99
N ALA A 105 12.68 6.49 8.71
CA ALA A 105 12.39 5.12 8.29
C ALA A 105 13.40 4.11 8.86
N GLU A 106 14.70 4.42 8.87
CA GLU A 106 15.74 3.60 9.49
C GLU A 106 15.48 3.35 10.98
N ARG A 107 15.00 4.37 11.70
CA ARG A 107 14.69 4.26 13.13
C ARG A 107 13.43 3.43 13.40
N GLU A 108 12.40 3.58 12.56
CA GLU A 108 11.07 2.99 12.79
C GLU A 108 10.91 1.61 12.12
N LEU A 109 11.75 1.28 11.15
CA LEU A 109 11.67 0.03 10.39
C LEU A 109 12.99 -0.76 10.55
N PRO A 110 12.94 -2.09 10.58
CA PRO A 110 14.14 -2.92 10.69
C PRO A 110 14.87 -3.03 9.32
N ALA A 111 15.33 -1.90 8.79
CA ALA A 111 16.03 -1.82 7.52
C ALA A 111 17.16 -0.80 7.59
N PRO A 112 18.33 -1.08 7.00
CA PRO A 112 19.46 -0.15 6.94
C PRO A 112 19.08 1.17 6.25
N LEU A 113 19.81 2.26 6.59
CA LEU A 113 19.60 3.58 5.99
C LEU A 113 19.61 3.53 4.45
N ALA A 114 20.51 2.77 3.85
CA ALA A 114 20.58 2.64 2.39
C ALA A 114 19.28 2.10 1.78
N HIS A 115 18.58 1.18 2.47
CA HIS A 115 17.30 0.68 2.02
C HIS A 115 16.17 1.70 2.24
N ALA A 116 16.23 2.48 3.30
CA ALA A 116 15.30 3.57 3.55
C ALA A 116 15.42 4.68 2.49
N GLU A 117 16.64 5.01 2.09
CA GLU A 117 16.90 5.96 0.99
C GLU A 117 16.40 5.43 -0.35
N ARG A 118 16.70 4.18 -0.67
CA ARG A 118 16.19 3.50 -1.89
C ARG A 118 14.66 3.44 -1.89
N ALA A 119 14.03 3.21 -0.74
CA ALA A 119 12.59 3.24 -0.57
C ALA A 119 12.00 4.63 -0.87
N TRP A 120 12.63 5.68 -0.36
CA TRP A 120 12.20 7.06 -0.64
C TRP A 120 12.29 7.37 -2.13
N ASP A 121 13.39 7.03 -2.79
CA ASP A 121 13.61 7.23 -4.22
C ASP A 121 12.53 6.49 -5.04
N HIS A 122 12.19 5.26 -4.65
CA HIS A 122 11.13 4.48 -5.29
C HIS A 122 9.76 5.12 -5.13
N TYR A 123 9.33 5.44 -3.90
CA TYR A 123 8.00 5.99 -3.62
C TYR A 123 7.78 7.34 -4.29
N THR A 124 8.80 8.17 -4.36
CA THR A 124 8.71 9.49 -4.98
C THR A 124 8.86 9.44 -6.50
N GLY A 125 9.74 8.58 -7.01
CA GLY A 125 10.00 8.42 -8.45
C GLY A 125 8.83 7.77 -9.19
N THR A 126 8.14 6.82 -8.55
CA THR A 126 6.96 6.14 -9.13
C THR A 126 5.63 6.84 -8.80
N ASN A 127 5.66 7.91 -7.99
CA ASN A 127 4.45 8.56 -7.45
C ASN A 127 3.51 7.57 -6.74
N ALA A 128 4.07 6.51 -6.14
CA ALA A 128 3.30 5.50 -5.42
C ALA A 128 2.60 6.07 -4.19
N LEU A 129 3.17 7.12 -3.59
CA LEU A 129 2.53 7.98 -2.62
C LEU A 129 2.23 9.32 -3.30
N THR A 130 0.99 9.54 -3.74
CA THR A 130 0.62 10.77 -4.45
C THR A 130 0.82 12.02 -3.59
N ARG A 131 1.48 13.06 -4.11
CA ARG A 131 1.73 14.31 -3.36
C ARG A 131 0.45 14.97 -2.87
N ASP A 132 -0.63 14.83 -3.60
CA ASP A 132 -1.93 15.41 -3.29
C ASP A 132 -2.83 14.47 -2.48
N VAL A 133 -2.29 13.32 -2.04
CA VAL A 133 -2.99 12.31 -1.24
C VAL A 133 -4.31 11.86 -1.88
N SER A 134 -4.42 11.97 -3.20
CA SER A 134 -5.61 11.54 -3.93
C SER A 134 -5.70 10.01 -4.01
N VAL A 135 -6.93 9.53 -4.09
CA VAL A 135 -7.20 8.10 -4.35
C VAL A 135 -6.98 7.82 -5.84
N ASN A 136 -6.28 6.74 -6.15
CA ASN A 136 -6.20 6.21 -7.51
C ASN A 136 -7.52 5.50 -7.85
N GLU A 137 -8.44 6.21 -8.49
CA GLU A 137 -9.76 5.67 -8.82
C GLU A 137 -9.70 4.46 -9.77
N LYS A 138 -8.75 4.45 -10.71
CA LYS A 138 -8.53 3.28 -11.59
C LYS A 138 -8.09 2.08 -10.77
N GLY A 139 -7.14 2.28 -9.87
CA GLY A 139 -6.66 1.26 -8.96
C GLY A 139 -7.75 0.77 -8.03
N LEU A 140 -8.59 1.65 -7.48
CA LEU A 140 -9.72 1.27 -6.64
C LEU A 140 -10.77 0.47 -7.42
N ARG A 141 -11.09 0.84 -8.67
CA ARG A 141 -11.96 0.06 -9.55
C ARG A 141 -11.42 -1.35 -9.72
N LYS A 142 -10.11 -1.49 -9.96
CA LYS A 142 -9.45 -2.79 -10.10
C LYS A 142 -9.54 -3.63 -8.83
N VAL A 143 -9.42 -3.02 -7.66
CA VAL A 143 -9.60 -3.68 -6.36
C VAL A 143 -11.04 -4.19 -6.24
N ILE A 144 -12.05 -3.34 -6.50
CA ILE A 144 -13.47 -3.72 -6.44
C ILE A 144 -13.76 -4.92 -7.34
N GLU A 145 -13.36 -4.85 -8.62
CA GLU A 145 -13.55 -5.94 -9.58
C GLU A 145 -12.89 -7.24 -9.11
N THR A 146 -11.67 -7.15 -8.59
CA THR A 146 -10.91 -8.32 -8.13
C THR A 146 -11.56 -8.97 -6.91
N LEU A 147 -12.02 -8.16 -5.95
CA LEU A 147 -12.72 -8.66 -4.75
C LEU A 147 -14.05 -9.33 -5.11
N MET A 148 -14.80 -8.79 -6.08
CA MET A 148 -16.02 -9.41 -6.58
C MET A 148 -15.75 -10.72 -7.29
N GLN A 149 -14.70 -10.79 -8.12
CA GLN A 149 -14.29 -12.02 -8.81
C GLN A 149 -13.85 -13.10 -7.83
N ALA A 150 -13.18 -12.71 -6.75
CA ALA A 150 -12.75 -13.61 -5.68
C ALA A 150 -13.89 -14.01 -4.71
N GLY A 151 -15.08 -13.44 -4.85
CA GLY A 151 -16.20 -13.67 -3.93
C GLY A 151 -16.02 -13.04 -2.54
N LEU A 152 -15.09 -12.09 -2.40
CA LEU A 152 -14.80 -11.36 -1.16
C LEU A 152 -15.63 -10.08 -1.04
N LEU A 153 -16.22 -9.62 -2.12
CA LEU A 153 -17.19 -8.53 -2.17
C LEU A 153 -18.43 -9.03 -2.90
N ASP A 154 -19.60 -8.76 -2.31
CA ASP A 154 -20.87 -9.15 -2.91
C ASP A 154 -21.05 -8.48 -4.29
N ARG A 155 -21.56 -9.22 -5.27
CA ARG A 155 -21.78 -8.71 -6.63
C ARG A 155 -22.86 -7.62 -6.72
N SER A 156 -23.70 -7.50 -5.70
CA SER A 156 -24.69 -6.42 -5.58
C SER A 156 -24.12 -5.13 -4.98
N ALA A 157 -22.88 -5.17 -4.45
CA ALA A 157 -22.22 -3.98 -3.93
C ALA A 157 -21.94 -2.97 -5.06
N PRO A 158 -21.82 -1.66 -4.76
CA PRO A 158 -21.52 -0.66 -5.77
C PRO A 158 -20.22 -0.99 -6.54
N HIS A 159 -20.25 -0.84 -7.86
CA HIS A 159 -19.09 -1.08 -8.74
C HIS A 159 -18.25 0.18 -8.94
N GLU A 160 -18.84 1.36 -8.73
CA GLU A 160 -18.17 2.63 -8.96
C GLU A 160 -17.30 3.04 -7.77
N PRO A 161 -16.03 3.44 -7.99
CA PRO A 161 -15.14 3.91 -6.94
C PRO A 161 -15.72 5.04 -6.09
N SER A 162 -16.51 5.94 -6.69
CA SER A 162 -17.14 7.07 -6.01
C SER A 162 -18.03 6.67 -4.84
N ALA A 163 -18.57 5.45 -4.84
CA ALA A 163 -19.37 4.94 -3.71
C ALA A 163 -18.52 4.64 -2.46
N TYR A 164 -17.22 4.55 -2.61
CA TYR A 164 -16.26 4.22 -1.53
C TYR A 164 -15.36 5.40 -1.16
N ILE A 165 -15.44 6.52 -1.87
CA ILE A 165 -14.58 7.69 -1.67
C ILE A 165 -15.39 8.82 -1.03
N ALA A 166 -14.98 9.23 0.17
CA ALA A 166 -15.53 10.39 0.87
C ALA A 166 -14.67 11.63 0.60
N GLY A 167 -14.65 12.08 -0.67
CA GLY A 167 -13.78 13.14 -1.16
C GLY A 167 -13.99 14.51 -0.50
N GLU A 168 -15.16 14.76 0.06
CA GLU A 168 -15.52 16.00 0.75
C GLU A 168 -14.63 16.29 1.98
N TYR A 169 -14.08 15.26 2.62
CA TYR A 169 -13.14 15.44 3.73
C TYR A 169 -11.76 15.86 3.23
N LEU A 170 -11.32 15.32 2.09
CA LEU A 170 -10.06 15.72 1.44
C LEU A 170 -10.13 17.16 0.96
N VAL A 171 -11.23 17.55 0.30
CA VAL A 171 -11.45 18.92 -0.15
C VAL A 171 -11.41 19.89 1.03
N ALA A 172 -12.10 19.58 2.12
CA ALA A 172 -12.10 20.41 3.33
C ALA A 172 -10.71 20.47 4.01
N ALA A 173 -9.88 19.42 3.87
CA ALA A 173 -8.54 19.42 4.41
C ALA A 173 -7.55 20.26 3.58
N ARG A 174 -7.73 20.34 2.26
CA ARG A 174 -6.89 21.15 1.34
C ARG A 174 -7.14 22.64 1.44
N GLY A 175 -8.34 23.07 1.83
CA GLY A 175 -8.80 24.46 1.75
C GLY A 175 -8.27 25.42 2.82
N HIS A 176 -7.13 25.09 3.49
CA HIS A 176 -6.53 26.00 4.51
C HIS A 176 -5.01 25.91 4.52
#